data_66cad6b49648dee787d9ed722beb6079
#
_entry.id   66cad6b49648dee787d9ed722beb6079
#
_cell.length_a   1.000
_cell.length_b   1.000
_cell.length_c   1.000
_cell.angle_alpha   90.00
_cell.angle_beta   90.00
_cell.angle_gamma   90.00
#
_symmetry.space_group_name_H-M   'P 1'
#
loop_
_entity.id
_entity.type
_entity.pdbx_description
1 polymer ?
#
loop_
_entity_poly.entity_id
_entity_poly.type
_entity_poly.pdbx_seq_one_letter_code
_entity_poly.pdbx_strand_id
1 'polypeptide(L)'
;DEIFDGLDPVVRRLVKKILIDNVSANDMTVVIASHNLRELEELCDRICLIHKGKLLLEREIDEIKLGLRKVQVAFTEVPDDSFFEEINVINLWRNGNIFNLTIRGTEDEFMPKLEEHKPLYISAVPMTLEEIFISEMGAAGYDAENII
;
A
#
# COMPACT_ATOMS: atom_id res chain seq x y z
N ASP A 1 -1.31 7.71 21.70
CA ASP A 1 -2.41 8.00 20.78
C ASP A 1 -2.18 9.38 20.18
N GLU A 2 -2.20 9.49 18.85
CA GLU A 2 -2.04 10.74 18.07
C GLU A 2 -0.84 11.61 18.49
N ILE A 3 0.28 10.98 18.83
CA ILE A 3 1.45 11.64 19.46
C ILE A 3 2.15 12.68 18.56
N PHE A 4 1.90 12.63 17.26
CA PHE A 4 2.49 13.55 16.28
C PHE A 4 1.57 14.69 15.90
N ASP A 5 0.32 14.68 16.35
CA ASP A 5 -0.65 15.71 16.00
C ASP A 5 -0.26 17.08 16.56
N GLY A 6 -0.38 18.10 15.72
CA GLY A 6 -0.02 19.47 16.10
C GLY A 6 1.48 19.76 16.21
N LEU A 7 2.35 18.78 16.03
CA LEU A 7 3.80 19.00 16.03
C LEU A 7 4.27 19.58 14.68
N ASP A 8 5.16 20.56 14.75
CA ASP A 8 5.86 21.01 13.55
C ASP A 8 6.81 19.92 13.00
N PRO A 9 7.21 19.99 11.72
CA PRO A 9 8.02 18.94 11.10
C PRO A 9 9.37 18.67 11.79
N VAL A 10 9.97 19.67 12.44
CA VAL A 10 11.28 19.52 13.11
C VAL A 10 11.11 18.75 14.41
N VAL A 11 10.13 19.13 15.22
CA VAL A 11 9.81 18.45 16.49
C VAL A 11 9.34 17.03 16.23
N ARG A 12 8.50 16.83 15.23
CA ARG A 12 8.05 15.49 14.79
C ARG A 12 9.24 14.58 14.47
N ARG A 13 10.21 15.08 13.70
CA ARG A 13 11.42 14.32 13.36
C ARG A 13 12.27 13.97 14.59
N LEU A 14 12.34 14.90 15.56
CA LEU A 14 13.05 14.66 16.81
C LEU A 14 12.38 13.55 17.63
N VAL A 15 11.06 13.60 17.78
CA VAL A 15 10.30 12.56 18.51
C VAL A 15 10.47 11.20 17.86
N LYS A 16 10.37 11.12 16.52
CA LYS A 16 10.63 9.87 15.78
C LYS A 16 12.02 9.31 16.08
N LYS A 17 13.04 10.14 16.03
CA LYS A 17 14.40 9.73 16.35
C LYS A 17 14.53 9.21 17.78
N ILE A 18 13.96 9.89 18.75
CA ILE A 18 13.98 9.47 20.16
C ILE A 18 13.32 8.11 20.32
N LEU A 19 12.19 7.85 19.66
CA LEU A 19 11.52 6.56 19.72
C LEU A 19 12.39 5.44 19.14
N ILE A 20 12.95 5.64 17.94
CA ILE A 20 13.81 4.65 17.27
C ILE A 20 15.06 4.33 18.12
N ASP A 21 15.71 5.38 18.64
CA ASP A 21 16.92 5.24 19.49
C ASP A 21 16.59 4.43 20.76
N ASN A 22 15.42 4.67 21.39
CA ASN A 22 15.01 3.93 22.60
C ASN A 22 14.61 2.48 22.31
N VAL A 23 13.92 2.23 21.21
CA VAL A 23 13.60 0.85 20.79
C VAL A 23 14.89 0.05 20.60
N SER A 24 15.86 0.63 19.87
CA SER A 24 17.13 -0.05 19.56
C SER A 24 18.03 -0.25 20.79
N ALA A 25 18.04 0.72 21.73
CA ALA A 25 18.96 0.68 22.87
C ALA A 25 18.42 -0.12 24.07
N ASN A 26 17.10 -0.21 24.25
CA ASN A 26 16.48 -0.70 25.49
C ASN A 26 15.60 -1.93 25.28
N ASP A 27 15.62 -2.57 24.11
CA ASP A 27 14.74 -3.70 23.75
C ASP A 27 13.25 -3.38 24.05
N MET A 28 12.85 -2.16 23.72
CA MET A 28 11.53 -1.62 24.04
C MET A 28 10.56 -1.84 22.89
N THR A 29 9.35 -2.25 23.20
CA THR A 29 8.24 -2.28 22.24
C THR A 29 7.41 -1.01 22.37
N VAL A 30 7.16 -0.33 21.27
CA VAL A 30 6.34 0.88 21.21
C VAL A 30 5.02 0.58 20.52
N VAL A 31 3.92 0.99 21.12
CA VAL A 31 2.58 0.92 20.53
C VAL A 31 2.11 2.33 20.22
N ILE A 32 1.81 2.61 18.96
CA ILE A 32 1.35 3.91 18.47
C ILE A 32 -0.06 3.74 17.92
N ALA A 33 -0.98 4.62 18.31
CA ALA A 33 -2.27 4.74 17.66
C ALA A 33 -2.31 6.07 16.89
N SER A 34 -2.61 6.00 15.61
CA SER A 34 -2.73 7.16 14.72
C SER A 34 -3.64 6.83 13.54
N HIS A 35 -4.32 7.84 13.02
CA HIS A 35 -5.03 7.75 11.75
C HIS A 35 -4.13 8.16 10.56
N ASN A 36 -2.92 8.61 10.81
CA ASN A 36 -1.96 9.01 9.78
C ASN A 36 -1.11 7.80 9.34
N LEU A 37 -1.54 7.13 8.28
CA LEU A 37 -0.89 5.92 7.76
C LEU A 37 0.55 6.13 7.32
N ARG A 38 0.92 7.34 6.88
CA ARG A 38 2.32 7.67 6.52
C ARG A 38 3.24 7.62 7.72
N GLU A 39 2.78 8.12 8.87
CA GLU A 39 3.57 8.08 10.10
C GLU A 39 3.78 6.67 10.59
N LEU A 40 2.74 5.84 10.52
CA LEU A 40 2.83 4.42 10.87
C LEU A 40 3.77 3.67 9.92
N GLU A 41 3.69 3.96 8.62
CA GLU A 41 4.56 3.38 7.59
C GLU A 41 6.06 3.67 7.82
N GLU A 42 6.38 4.85 8.37
CA GLU A 42 7.76 5.26 8.62
C GLU A 42 8.34 4.73 9.93
N LEU A 43 7.50 4.31 10.89
CA LEU A 43 7.93 4.02 12.26
C LEU A 43 7.64 2.61 12.72
N CYS A 44 6.63 1.97 12.17
CA CYS A 44 6.12 0.70 12.66
C CYS A 44 6.56 -0.45 11.76
N ASP A 45 6.89 -1.59 12.37
CA ASP A 45 7.14 -2.84 11.65
C ASP A 45 5.82 -3.58 11.39
N ARG A 46 4.86 -3.43 12.30
CA ARG A 46 3.57 -4.14 12.28
C ARG A 46 2.42 -3.18 12.50
N ILE A 47 1.31 -3.40 11.82
CA ILE A 47 0.07 -2.65 11.98
C ILE A 47 -1.09 -3.52 12.38
N CYS A 48 -1.98 -2.92 13.15
CA CYS A 48 -3.28 -3.46 13.51
C CYS A 48 -4.36 -2.46 13.10
N LEU A 49 -5.33 -2.89 12.30
CA LEU A 49 -6.48 -2.10 11.94
C LEU A 49 -7.68 -2.47 12.81
N ILE A 50 -8.20 -1.48 13.52
CA ILE A 50 -9.37 -1.65 14.38
C ILE A 50 -10.53 -0.83 13.81
N HIS A 51 -11.68 -1.48 13.63
CA HIS A 51 -12.91 -0.82 13.20
C HIS A 51 -14.10 -1.33 14.02
N LYS A 52 -14.91 -0.41 14.54
CA LYS A 52 -16.08 -0.71 15.40
C LYS A 52 -15.76 -1.71 16.52
N GLY A 53 -14.60 -1.55 17.16
CA GLY A 53 -14.14 -2.40 18.26
C GLY A 53 -13.69 -3.81 17.86
N LYS A 54 -13.51 -4.08 16.57
CA LYS A 54 -13.01 -5.36 16.05
C LYS A 54 -11.69 -5.17 15.34
N LEU A 55 -10.77 -6.13 15.55
CA LEU A 55 -9.54 -6.23 14.79
C LEU A 55 -9.88 -6.73 13.39
N LEU A 56 -9.62 -5.91 12.37
CA LEU A 56 -9.84 -6.27 10.96
C LEU A 56 -8.59 -6.83 10.29
N LEU A 57 -7.44 -6.31 10.66
CA LEU A 57 -6.15 -6.66 10.06
C LEU A 57 -5.06 -6.57 11.12
N GLU A 58 -4.17 -7.55 11.13
CA GLU A 58 -2.89 -7.52 11.85
C GLU A 58 -1.83 -8.13 10.93
N ARG A 59 -0.86 -7.31 10.47
CA ARG A 59 0.21 -7.76 9.56
C ARG A 59 1.47 -6.91 9.71
N GLU A 60 2.57 -7.47 9.26
CA GLU A 60 3.81 -6.73 9.03
C GLU A 60 3.66 -5.80 7.82
N ILE A 61 4.19 -4.58 7.93
CA ILE A 61 4.07 -3.57 6.86
C ILE A 61 4.76 -4.05 5.59
N ASP A 62 5.91 -4.68 5.71
CA ASP A 62 6.66 -5.18 4.56
C ASP A 62 5.89 -6.29 3.82
N GLU A 63 5.22 -7.20 4.54
CA GLU A 63 4.36 -8.22 3.92
C GLU A 63 3.21 -7.59 3.13
N ILE A 64 2.57 -6.57 3.70
CA ILE A 64 1.48 -5.86 3.04
C ILE A 64 1.99 -5.18 1.77
N LYS A 65 3.13 -4.52 1.84
CA LYS A 65 3.74 -3.82 0.71
C LYS A 65 4.23 -4.73 -0.40
N LEU A 66 4.67 -5.94 -0.06
CA LEU A 66 5.09 -6.93 -1.05
C LEU A 66 3.92 -7.51 -1.84
N GLY A 67 2.71 -7.52 -1.25
CA GLY A 67 1.54 -8.15 -1.83
C GLY A 67 0.82 -7.36 -2.93
N LEU A 68 1.10 -6.06 -3.08
CA LEU A 68 0.41 -5.19 -4.05
C LEU A 68 1.39 -4.28 -4.78
N ARG A 69 1.19 -4.15 -6.08
CA ARG A 69 1.97 -3.27 -6.95
C ARG A 69 1.08 -2.43 -7.84
N LYS A 70 1.48 -1.20 -7.99
CA LYS A 70 0.91 -0.28 -8.96
C LYS A 70 1.74 -0.34 -10.23
N VAL A 71 1.12 -0.71 -11.34
CA VAL A 71 1.79 -0.86 -12.63
C VAL A 71 1.17 0.10 -13.62
N GLN A 72 1.99 0.92 -14.24
CA GLN A 72 1.60 1.70 -15.40
C GLN A 72 2.18 1.04 -16.65
N VAL A 73 1.33 0.69 -17.60
CA VAL A 73 1.73 0.03 -18.83
C VAL A 73 1.02 0.63 -20.02
N ALA A 74 1.76 0.80 -21.13
CA ALA A 74 1.21 1.22 -22.42
C ALA A 74 1.40 0.08 -23.41
N PHE A 75 0.30 -0.46 -23.92
CA PHE A 75 0.33 -1.53 -24.92
C PHE A 75 0.25 -0.98 -26.34
N THR A 76 0.96 -1.64 -27.27
CA THR A 76 0.78 -1.44 -28.71
C THR A 76 -0.51 -2.09 -29.18
N GLU A 77 -0.71 -3.33 -28.74
CA GLU A 77 -1.95 -4.11 -28.93
C GLU A 77 -2.48 -4.45 -27.55
N VAL A 78 -3.71 -4.03 -27.28
CA VAL A 78 -4.33 -4.21 -25.97
C VAL A 78 -4.67 -5.69 -25.79
N PRO A 79 -4.19 -6.33 -24.70
CA PRO A 79 -4.55 -7.70 -24.37
C PRO A 79 -6.05 -7.86 -24.11
N ASP A 80 -6.54 -9.09 -24.23
CA ASP A 80 -7.92 -9.45 -23.86
C ASP A 80 -8.14 -9.33 -22.34
N ASP A 81 -9.39 -9.18 -21.92
CA ASP A 81 -9.75 -9.02 -20.50
C ASP A 81 -9.30 -10.21 -19.65
N SER A 82 -9.27 -11.44 -20.21
CA SER A 82 -8.79 -12.64 -19.54
C SER A 82 -7.32 -12.55 -19.10
N PHE A 83 -6.51 -11.78 -19.81
CA PHE A 83 -5.11 -11.55 -19.43
C PHE A 83 -5.00 -10.81 -18.11
N PHE A 84 -5.84 -9.79 -17.88
CA PHE A 84 -5.81 -9.01 -16.64
C PHE A 84 -6.26 -9.85 -15.43
N GLU A 85 -7.16 -10.83 -15.65
CA GLU A 85 -7.52 -11.79 -14.60
C GLU A 85 -6.35 -12.75 -14.30
N GLU A 86 -5.63 -13.22 -15.33
CA GLU A 86 -4.49 -14.12 -15.17
C GLU A 86 -3.35 -13.52 -14.33
N ILE A 87 -3.11 -12.22 -14.45
CA ILE A 87 -2.09 -11.51 -13.67
C ILE A 87 -2.62 -10.92 -12.36
N ASN A 88 -3.81 -11.34 -11.90
CA ASN A 88 -4.44 -10.89 -10.66
C ASN A 88 -4.60 -9.37 -10.54
N VAL A 89 -5.06 -8.71 -11.60
CA VAL A 89 -5.43 -7.29 -11.55
C VAL A 89 -6.68 -7.12 -10.70
N ILE A 90 -6.56 -6.39 -9.60
CA ILE A 90 -7.68 -6.08 -8.69
C ILE A 90 -8.32 -4.73 -8.98
N ASN A 91 -7.58 -3.82 -9.61
CA ASN A 91 -8.11 -2.54 -10.05
C ASN A 91 -7.44 -2.15 -11.37
N LEU A 92 -8.26 -1.69 -12.33
CA LEU A 92 -7.83 -1.27 -13.66
C LEU A 92 -8.46 0.07 -13.98
N TRP A 93 -7.60 1.04 -14.28
CA TRP A 93 -8.00 2.33 -14.84
C TRP A 93 -7.26 2.59 -16.14
N ARG A 94 -8.01 2.98 -17.18
CA ARG A 94 -7.48 3.18 -18.51
C ARG A 94 -7.63 4.63 -18.95
N ASN A 95 -6.56 5.17 -19.55
CA ASN A 95 -6.58 6.45 -20.25
C ASN A 95 -5.90 6.29 -21.61
N GLY A 96 -6.71 6.18 -22.67
CA GLY A 96 -6.22 5.85 -24.00
C GLY A 96 -5.54 4.48 -24.03
N ASN A 97 -4.25 4.45 -24.41
CA ASN A 97 -3.43 3.23 -24.44
C ASN A 97 -2.62 3.01 -23.15
N ILE A 98 -2.78 3.87 -22.15
CA ILE A 98 -2.11 3.75 -20.87
C ILE A 98 -3.05 3.10 -19.88
N PHE A 99 -2.60 2.02 -19.31
CA PHE A 99 -3.29 1.26 -18.26
C PHE A 99 -2.58 1.49 -16.93
N ASN A 100 -3.35 1.82 -15.90
CA ASN A 100 -2.90 1.86 -14.53
C ASN A 100 -3.56 0.68 -13.82
N LEU A 101 -2.73 -0.26 -13.43
CA LEU A 101 -3.15 -1.54 -12.84
C LEU A 101 -2.75 -1.56 -11.39
N THR A 102 -3.60 -2.09 -10.52
CA THR A 102 -3.20 -2.58 -9.21
C THR A 102 -3.19 -4.10 -9.28
N ILE A 103 -2.02 -4.70 -9.12
CA ILE A 103 -1.81 -6.13 -9.28
C ILE A 103 -1.49 -6.73 -7.91
N ARG A 104 -2.13 -7.85 -7.60
CA ARG A 104 -1.80 -8.65 -6.42
C ARG A 104 -0.77 -9.71 -6.80
N GLY A 105 0.39 -9.66 -6.15
CA GLY A 105 1.51 -10.56 -6.40
C GLY A 105 2.85 -9.82 -6.45
N THR A 106 3.91 -10.59 -6.66
CA THR A 106 5.28 -10.08 -6.77
C THR A 106 5.61 -9.68 -8.21
N GLU A 107 6.58 -8.80 -8.38
CA GLU A 107 7.02 -8.38 -9.72
C GLU A 107 7.49 -9.56 -10.57
N ASP A 108 8.16 -10.54 -9.96
CA ASP A 108 8.65 -11.74 -10.66
C ASP A 108 7.51 -12.61 -11.23
N GLU A 109 6.31 -12.52 -10.67
CA GLU A 109 5.15 -13.28 -11.12
C GLU A 109 4.45 -12.64 -12.33
N PHE A 110 4.25 -11.33 -12.33
CA PHE A 110 3.45 -10.66 -13.35
C PHE A 110 4.29 -9.94 -14.44
N MET A 111 5.52 -9.50 -14.11
CA MET A 111 6.33 -8.73 -15.04
C MET A 111 6.67 -9.49 -16.32
N PRO A 112 7.09 -10.78 -16.27
CA PRO A 112 7.36 -11.55 -17.49
C PRO A 112 6.13 -11.66 -18.40
N LYS A 113 4.94 -11.86 -17.82
CA LYS A 113 3.69 -11.94 -18.58
C LYS A 113 3.34 -10.62 -19.26
N LEU A 114 3.54 -9.48 -18.57
CA LEU A 114 3.35 -8.16 -19.17
C LEU A 114 4.32 -7.91 -20.31
N GLU A 115 5.58 -8.31 -20.18
CA GLU A 115 6.63 -8.15 -21.19
C GLU A 115 6.39 -8.99 -22.45
N GLU A 116 5.73 -10.15 -22.35
CA GLU A 116 5.33 -10.97 -23.49
C GLU A 116 4.43 -10.22 -24.48
N HIS A 117 3.62 -9.29 -23.98
CA HIS A 117 2.77 -8.42 -24.81
C HIS A 117 3.51 -7.23 -25.43
N LYS A 118 4.85 -7.15 -25.29
CA LYS A 118 5.72 -6.13 -25.86
C LYS A 118 5.19 -4.70 -25.64
N PRO A 119 5.00 -4.30 -24.40
CA PRO A 119 4.51 -2.95 -24.10
C PRO A 119 5.48 -1.90 -24.58
N LEU A 120 4.97 -0.75 -25.00
CA LEU A 120 5.77 0.43 -25.33
C LEU A 120 6.46 1.00 -24.08
N TYR A 121 5.81 0.85 -22.95
CA TYR A 121 6.26 1.34 -21.67
C TYR A 121 5.68 0.48 -20.56
N ILE A 122 6.49 0.21 -19.55
CA ILE A 122 6.07 -0.46 -18.32
C ILE A 122 6.85 0.10 -17.14
N SER A 123 6.15 0.39 -16.05
CA SER A 123 6.74 0.82 -14.79
C SER A 123 5.93 0.24 -13.63
N ALA A 124 6.58 -0.49 -12.77
CA ALA A 124 6.02 -0.95 -11.51
C ALA A 124 6.58 -0.12 -10.36
N VAL A 125 5.70 0.31 -9.46
CA VAL A 125 6.08 1.05 -8.26
C VAL A 125 5.40 0.44 -7.03
N PRO A 126 6.09 0.42 -5.88
CA PRO A 126 5.46 0.00 -4.64
C PRO A 126 4.31 0.95 -4.29
N MET A 127 3.29 0.40 -3.66
CA MET A 127 2.18 1.19 -3.12
C MET A 127 2.52 1.67 -1.72
N THR A 128 2.03 2.85 -1.38
CA THR A 128 2.05 3.35 0.00
C THR A 128 1.05 2.56 0.85
N LEU A 129 1.24 2.56 2.16
CA LEU A 129 0.30 1.92 3.08
C LEU A 129 -1.12 2.50 2.94
N GLU A 130 -1.24 3.80 2.68
CA GLU A 130 -2.52 4.48 2.43
C GLU A 130 -3.23 3.97 1.17
N GLU A 131 -2.50 3.83 0.06
CA GLU A 131 -3.04 3.30 -1.20
C GLU A 131 -3.46 1.84 -1.07
N ILE A 132 -2.68 1.04 -0.35
CA ILE A 132 -3.01 -0.36 -0.06
C ILE A 132 -4.27 -0.44 0.80
N PHE A 133 -4.35 0.38 1.84
CA PHE A 133 -5.51 0.44 2.72
C PHE A 133 -6.80 0.78 1.95
N ILE A 134 -6.76 1.81 1.11
CA ILE A 134 -7.91 2.19 0.28
C ILE A 134 -8.31 1.04 -0.65
N SER A 135 -7.34 0.38 -1.26
CA SER A 135 -7.57 -0.75 -2.18
C SER A 135 -8.20 -1.96 -1.48
N GLU A 136 -7.69 -2.35 -0.30
CA GLU A 136 -8.19 -3.48 0.48
C GLU A 136 -9.58 -3.17 1.09
N MET A 137 -9.80 -1.95 1.54
CA MET A 137 -11.10 -1.54 2.08
C MET A 137 -12.18 -1.46 0.99
N GLY A 138 -11.84 -0.96 -0.21
CA GLY A 138 -12.74 -0.99 -1.36
C GLY A 138 -13.14 -2.42 -1.75
N ALA A 139 -12.20 -3.35 -1.76
CA ALA A 139 -12.45 -4.77 -2.02
C ALA A 139 -13.32 -5.45 -0.93
N ALA A 140 -13.24 -4.97 0.32
CA ALA A 140 -14.06 -5.44 1.43
C ALA A 140 -15.47 -4.83 1.48
N GLY A 141 -15.86 -4.03 0.46
CA GLY A 141 -17.17 -3.38 0.39
C GLY A 141 -17.33 -2.15 1.29
N TYR A 142 -16.23 -1.58 1.71
CA TYR A 142 -16.22 -0.28 2.39
C TYR A 142 -16.29 0.84 1.34
N ASP A 143 -17.48 1.14 0.86
CA ASP A 143 -17.70 2.34 0.08
C ASP A 143 -17.55 3.57 0.97
N ALA A 144 -16.75 4.54 0.51
CA ALA A 144 -16.57 5.83 1.18
C ALA A 144 -17.91 6.57 1.38
N GLU A 145 -18.96 6.22 0.65
CA GLU A 145 -20.33 6.75 0.78
C GLU A 145 -21.03 6.31 2.08
N ASN A 146 -20.52 5.28 2.78
CA ASN A 146 -21.09 4.81 4.05
C ASN A 146 -20.37 5.37 5.30
N ILE A 147 -19.47 6.34 5.12
CA ILE A 147 -18.68 6.93 6.22
C ILE A 147 -19.13 8.36 6.57
N ILE A 148 -20.10 8.91 5.83
CA ILE A 148 -20.69 10.23 6.11
C ILE A 148 -22.04 10.09 6.78
#